data_633b39a0172b1415623ce3a73524e7b9
#
_entry.id   633b39a0172b1415623ce3a73524e7b9
#
_cell.length_a   1.000
_cell.length_b   1.000
_cell.length_c   1.000
_cell.angle_alpha   90.00
_cell.angle_beta   90.00
_cell.angle_gamma   90.00
#
_symmetry.space_group_name_H-M   'P 1'
#
loop_
_entity.id
_entity.type
_entity.pdbx_description
1 polymer ?
#
loop_
_entity_poly.entity_id
_entity_poly.type
_entity_poly.pdbx_seq_one_letter_code
_entity_poly.pdbx_strand_id
1 'polypeptide(L)'
;MATKPKDYSWTEPASDWNAIPPFNNVSQTESGHSFEMDDTPGAERIRLQHRTGTFTEIQANGQQIVKVLGDKYEIIVANKNVLISGICNITVEGDSVMHVKGDAYAQIDGNSYQKVKKKTTIQSKDNIEISTDGDIDLFAGGSSSTINLTATEAVNIHSDVNVSGSLNSRQSISAVQNVSAGIKLGSLLGVDTMGPITSAISVFAPMVSDIGGSMMGMRLVYDFHKHPTTKGPTGIPFTLM
;
A
#
# COMPACT_ATOMS: atom_id res chain seq x y z
N MET A 1 13.38 -0.52 5.69
CA MET A 1 13.30 -1.95 5.32
C MET A 1 12.25 -2.61 6.20
N ALA A 2 11.17 -3.14 5.65
CA ALA A 2 10.20 -3.90 6.43
C ALA A 2 10.89 -5.15 6.98
N THR A 3 10.87 -5.32 8.29
CA THR A 3 11.38 -6.53 8.95
C THR A 3 10.57 -7.72 8.49
N LYS A 4 11.23 -8.84 8.19
CA LYS A 4 10.56 -10.10 7.84
C LYS A 4 9.57 -10.49 8.96
N PRO A 5 8.37 -10.96 8.61
CA PRO A 5 7.50 -11.58 9.59
C PRO A 5 8.26 -12.70 10.29
N LYS A 6 8.13 -12.78 11.60
CA LYS A 6 8.73 -13.87 12.38
C LYS A 6 8.07 -15.17 11.92
N ASP A 7 8.86 -16.15 11.48
CA ASP A 7 8.35 -17.47 11.14
C ASP A 7 7.95 -18.18 12.45
N TYR A 8 6.65 -18.22 12.72
CA TYR A 8 6.09 -19.00 13.80
C TYR A 8 5.79 -20.41 13.29
N SER A 9 6.59 -21.38 13.69
CA SER A 9 6.28 -22.79 13.50
C SER A 9 5.81 -23.38 14.82
N TRP A 10 4.85 -24.26 14.78
CA TRP A 10 4.44 -25.08 15.90
C TRP A 10 4.37 -26.55 15.46
N THR A 11 4.61 -27.46 16.39
CA THR A 11 4.54 -28.89 16.17
C THR A 11 3.40 -29.49 16.99
N GLU A 12 2.80 -30.56 16.49
CA GLU A 12 1.78 -31.33 17.23
C GLU A 12 2.42 -31.80 18.54
N PRO A 13 1.79 -31.54 19.71
CA PRO A 13 2.28 -32.05 20.97
C PRO A 13 2.19 -33.58 21.02
N ALA A 14 3.19 -34.21 21.62
CA ALA A 14 3.11 -35.65 21.89
C ALA A 14 2.06 -35.91 22.97
N SER A 15 1.46 -37.10 22.97
CA SER A 15 0.64 -37.57 24.09
C SER A 15 1.54 -37.93 25.28
N ASP A 16 1.15 -37.52 26.48
CA ASP A 16 1.82 -37.88 27.74
C ASP A 16 1.41 -39.26 28.26
N TRP A 17 0.97 -40.13 27.38
CA TRP A 17 0.52 -41.46 27.78
C TRP A 17 1.59 -42.25 28.52
N ASN A 18 1.30 -42.61 29.78
CA ASN A 18 2.16 -43.43 30.64
C ASN A 18 1.31 -44.20 31.69
N ALA A 19 0.27 -44.87 31.20
CA ALA A 19 -0.72 -45.51 32.02
C ALA A 19 -0.14 -46.65 32.87
N ILE A 20 -0.47 -46.70 34.17
CA ILE A 20 -0.04 -47.73 35.13
C ILE A 20 -1.29 -48.34 35.77
N PRO A 21 -1.51 -49.67 35.63
CA PRO A 21 -2.57 -50.34 36.37
C PRO A 21 -2.36 -50.25 37.90
N PRO A 22 -3.41 -50.04 38.71
CA PRO A 22 -4.84 -50.07 38.34
C PRO A 22 -5.43 -48.68 38.03
N PHE A 23 -4.61 -47.64 37.81
CA PHE A 23 -5.05 -46.25 37.70
C PHE A 23 -5.74 -45.96 36.38
N ASN A 24 -5.48 -46.74 35.32
CA ASN A 24 -6.04 -46.49 34.00
C ASN A 24 -7.39 -47.24 33.79
N ASN A 25 -8.44 -46.47 33.53
CA ASN A 25 -9.78 -47.01 33.23
C ASN A 25 -10.09 -46.76 31.75
N VAL A 26 -10.21 -47.83 30.98
CA VAL A 26 -10.51 -47.78 29.55
C VAL A 26 -11.84 -48.49 29.24
N SER A 27 -12.75 -47.78 28.60
CA SER A 27 -13.94 -48.34 27.97
C SER A 27 -13.74 -48.36 26.47
N GLN A 28 -13.77 -49.55 25.85
CA GLN A 28 -13.56 -49.73 24.43
C GLN A 28 -14.71 -50.52 23.80
N THR A 29 -15.16 -50.07 22.62
CA THR A 29 -16.15 -50.78 21.82
C THR A 29 -15.48 -51.85 20.93
N GLU A 30 -16.23 -52.82 20.45
CA GLU A 30 -15.74 -53.84 19.49
C GLU A 30 -15.18 -53.19 18.20
N SER A 31 -15.71 -52.06 17.78
CA SER A 31 -15.26 -51.31 16.60
C SER A 31 -14.02 -50.46 16.83
N GLY A 32 -13.51 -50.36 18.06
CA GLY A 32 -12.28 -49.64 18.38
C GLY A 32 -12.44 -48.17 18.79
N HIS A 33 -13.64 -47.73 19.16
CA HIS A 33 -13.82 -46.44 19.84
C HIS A 33 -13.43 -46.60 21.30
N SER A 34 -12.74 -45.64 21.89
CA SER A 34 -12.32 -45.68 23.29
C SER A 34 -12.61 -44.39 24.03
N PHE A 35 -12.96 -44.57 25.31
CA PHE A 35 -12.95 -43.50 26.32
C PHE A 35 -12.03 -43.94 27.44
N GLU A 36 -11.06 -43.11 27.79
CA GLU A 36 -10.01 -43.39 28.74
C GLU A 36 -9.95 -42.29 29.80
N MET A 37 -9.93 -42.69 31.05
CA MET A 37 -9.60 -41.87 32.21
C MET A 37 -8.43 -42.53 32.93
N ASP A 38 -7.32 -41.83 32.94
CA ASP A 38 -6.07 -42.25 33.54
C ASP A 38 -5.74 -41.41 34.75
N ASP A 39 -5.73 -42.00 35.93
CA ASP A 39 -5.40 -41.36 37.20
C ASP A 39 -3.96 -41.72 37.63
N THR A 40 -3.11 -42.19 36.70
CA THR A 40 -1.68 -42.46 36.98
C THR A 40 -1.01 -41.18 37.51
N PRO A 41 -0.44 -41.19 38.73
CA PRO A 41 0.17 -40.01 39.33
C PRO A 41 1.21 -39.36 38.43
N GLY A 42 1.00 -38.06 38.09
CA GLY A 42 1.86 -37.27 37.21
C GLY A 42 1.68 -37.55 35.71
N ALA A 43 0.73 -38.39 35.33
CA ALA A 43 0.35 -38.68 33.95
C ALA A 43 -1.16 -38.75 33.78
N GLU A 44 -1.89 -38.03 34.63
CA GLU A 44 -3.37 -38.00 34.62
C GLU A 44 -3.86 -37.51 33.25
N ARG A 45 -4.84 -38.23 32.66
CA ARG A 45 -5.29 -37.95 31.31
C ARG A 45 -6.73 -38.35 31.07
N ILE A 46 -7.44 -37.56 30.30
CA ILE A 46 -8.78 -37.90 29.77
C ILE A 46 -8.68 -37.93 28.24
N ARG A 47 -9.11 -39.03 27.60
CA ARG A 47 -9.08 -39.20 26.15
C ARG A 47 -10.36 -39.81 25.62
N LEU A 48 -10.95 -39.15 24.62
CA LEU A 48 -12.02 -39.69 23.80
C LEU A 48 -11.48 -39.89 22.38
N GLN A 49 -11.48 -41.13 21.88
CA GLN A 49 -10.93 -41.43 20.57
C GLN A 49 -11.94 -42.20 19.70
N HIS A 50 -12.09 -41.74 18.47
CA HIS A 50 -12.77 -42.49 17.42
C HIS A 50 -11.80 -43.49 16.79
N ARG A 51 -12.32 -44.64 16.33
CA ARG A 51 -11.53 -45.71 15.70
C ARG A 51 -10.63 -45.27 14.54
N THR A 52 -10.98 -44.19 13.85
CA THR A 52 -10.17 -43.61 12.75
C THR A 52 -8.97 -42.78 13.22
N GLY A 53 -8.83 -42.55 14.53
CA GLY A 53 -7.75 -41.75 15.09
C GLY A 53 -8.11 -40.28 15.38
N THR A 54 -9.33 -39.84 15.09
CA THR A 54 -9.83 -38.54 15.58
C THR A 54 -10.00 -38.61 17.10
N PHE A 55 -9.47 -37.65 17.85
CA PHE A 55 -9.54 -37.68 19.32
C PHE A 55 -9.59 -36.26 19.93
N THR A 56 -10.05 -36.26 21.18
CA THR A 56 -9.84 -35.15 22.13
C THR A 56 -9.11 -35.69 23.35
N GLU A 57 -8.04 -35.04 23.77
CA GLU A 57 -7.20 -35.42 24.91
C GLU A 57 -6.97 -34.23 25.82
N ILE A 58 -7.07 -34.42 27.14
CA ILE A 58 -6.63 -33.46 28.16
C ILE A 58 -5.53 -34.16 28.96
N GLN A 59 -4.35 -33.52 28.99
CA GLN A 59 -3.14 -34.05 29.62
C GLN A 59 -3.01 -33.60 31.08
N ALA A 60 -2.08 -34.15 31.84
CA ALA A 60 -1.83 -33.87 33.25
C ALA A 60 -1.55 -32.39 33.54
N ASN A 61 -0.93 -31.67 32.62
CA ASN A 61 -0.67 -30.24 32.71
C ASN A 61 -1.89 -29.35 32.32
N GLY A 62 -3.05 -29.95 32.04
CA GLY A 62 -4.26 -29.25 31.58
C GLY A 62 -4.26 -28.86 30.08
N GLN A 63 -3.25 -29.25 29.33
CA GLN A 63 -3.22 -29.04 27.89
C GLN A 63 -4.30 -29.85 27.20
N GLN A 64 -5.11 -29.17 26.35
CA GLN A 64 -6.13 -29.83 25.54
C GLN A 64 -5.67 -29.93 24.09
N ILE A 65 -5.76 -31.13 23.53
CA ILE A 65 -5.50 -31.46 22.12
C ILE A 65 -6.78 -31.95 21.48
N VAL A 66 -7.18 -31.35 20.37
CA VAL A 66 -8.26 -31.81 19.51
C VAL A 66 -7.69 -32.10 18.13
N LYS A 67 -7.62 -33.39 17.78
CA LYS A 67 -7.16 -33.84 16.47
C LYS A 67 -8.32 -34.41 15.66
N VAL A 68 -8.55 -33.88 14.48
CA VAL A 68 -9.60 -34.32 13.56
C VAL A 68 -8.95 -34.78 12.26
N LEU A 69 -9.13 -36.02 11.88
CA LEU A 69 -8.55 -36.58 10.65
C LEU A 69 -9.45 -36.43 9.42
N GLY A 70 -10.70 -36.07 9.61
CA GLY A 70 -11.64 -35.72 8.54
C GLY A 70 -12.05 -34.26 8.63
N ASP A 71 -13.19 -33.91 8.08
CA ASP A 71 -13.74 -32.56 8.14
C ASP A 71 -14.21 -32.20 9.55
N LYS A 72 -13.98 -30.96 9.96
CA LYS A 72 -14.53 -30.40 11.18
C LYS A 72 -15.54 -29.31 10.86
N TYR A 73 -16.78 -29.48 11.37
CA TYR A 73 -17.81 -28.46 11.32
C TYR A 73 -18.03 -27.87 12.70
N GLU A 74 -18.03 -26.55 12.82
CA GLU A 74 -18.40 -25.85 14.03
C GLU A 74 -19.55 -24.89 13.69
N ILE A 75 -20.76 -25.19 14.16
CA ILE A 75 -21.99 -24.45 13.88
C ILE A 75 -22.46 -23.83 15.17
N ILE A 76 -22.50 -22.50 15.21
CA ILE A 76 -22.92 -21.73 16.38
C ILE A 76 -24.11 -20.87 15.99
N VAL A 77 -25.25 -21.13 16.59
CA VAL A 77 -26.52 -20.45 16.29
C VAL A 77 -26.62 -19.07 17.00
N ALA A 78 -25.85 -18.91 18.07
CA ALA A 78 -25.78 -17.68 18.85
C ALA A 78 -24.37 -17.06 18.78
N ASN A 79 -23.90 -16.45 19.84
CA ASN A 79 -22.61 -15.78 19.90
C ASN A 79 -21.45 -16.76 20.14
N LYS A 80 -20.30 -16.49 19.54
CA LYS A 80 -19.01 -17.13 19.86
C LYS A 80 -18.04 -16.08 20.40
N ASN A 81 -17.55 -16.30 21.62
CA ASN A 81 -16.50 -15.48 22.22
C ASN A 81 -15.24 -16.33 22.39
N VAL A 82 -14.09 -15.81 21.96
CA VAL A 82 -12.79 -16.47 22.09
C VAL A 82 -11.84 -15.50 22.76
N LEU A 83 -11.27 -15.89 23.92
CA LEU A 83 -10.23 -15.14 24.62
C LEU A 83 -8.96 -16.00 24.65
N ILE A 84 -7.87 -15.47 24.12
CA ILE A 84 -6.56 -16.13 24.14
C ILE A 84 -5.58 -15.17 24.80
N SER A 85 -5.12 -15.50 26.00
CA SER A 85 -4.14 -14.68 26.75
C SER A 85 -2.69 -14.86 26.27
N GLY A 86 -2.45 -15.85 25.42
CA GLY A 86 -1.14 -16.14 24.83
C GLY A 86 -1.10 -15.91 23.33
N ILE A 87 -0.28 -16.67 22.65
CA ILE A 87 -0.10 -16.59 21.19
C ILE A 87 -1.20 -17.43 20.50
N CYS A 88 -1.84 -16.86 19.48
CA CYS A 88 -2.72 -17.59 18.59
C CYS A 88 -2.00 -17.87 17.26
N ASN A 89 -1.76 -19.15 16.95
CA ASN A 89 -1.19 -19.57 15.68
C ASN A 89 -2.28 -20.24 14.82
N ILE A 90 -2.47 -19.73 13.61
CA ILE A 90 -3.39 -20.32 12.62
C ILE A 90 -2.60 -20.59 11.35
N THR A 91 -2.50 -21.86 10.97
CA THR A 91 -1.89 -22.26 9.70
C THR A 91 -2.96 -22.92 8.83
N VAL A 92 -3.13 -22.41 7.62
CA VAL A 92 -4.05 -22.97 6.61
C VAL A 92 -3.21 -23.33 5.39
N GLU A 93 -3.13 -24.61 5.08
CA GLU A 93 -2.34 -25.11 3.92
C GLU A 93 -3.10 -24.95 2.60
N GLY A 94 -4.42 -24.91 2.64
CA GLY A 94 -5.29 -24.68 1.50
C GLY A 94 -5.81 -23.24 1.43
N ASP A 95 -6.92 -23.06 0.76
CA ASP A 95 -7.60 -21.76 0.66
C ASP A 95 -8.31 -21.41 1.98
N SER A 96 -8.31 -20.12 2.30
CA SER A 96 -9.06 -19.59 3.44
C SER A 96 -10.08 -18.56 2.94
N VAL A 97 -11.36 -18.77 3.31
CA VAL A 97 -12.47 -17.89 2.95
C VAL A 97 -13.12 -17.34 4.21
N MET A 98 -13.24 -16.03 4.30
CA MET A 98 -13.97 -15.34 5.36
C MET A 98 -15.09 -14.51 4.74
N HIS A 99 -16.33 -14.73 5.16
CA HIS A 99 -17.49 -13.95 4.74
C HIS A 99 -18.20 -13.36 5.95
N VAL A 100 -18.20 -12.03 6.05
CA VAL A 100 -18.88 -11.28 7.12
C VAL A 100 -20.03 -10.50 6.47
N LYS A 101 -21.27 -10.75 6.91
CA LYS A 101 -22.45 -10.04 6.38
C LYS A 101 -22.68 -8.67 7.02
N GLY A 102 -22.15 -8.46 8.20
CA GLY A 102 -22.16 -7.18 8.91
C GLY A 102 -20.80 -6.51 8.89
N ASP A 103 -20.54 -5.67 9.85
CA ASP A 103 -19.26 -4.97 9.99
C ASP A 103 -18.16 -5.91 10.51
N ALA A 104 -16.94 -5.67 10.09
CA ALA A 104 -15.76 -6.36 10.59
C ALA A 104 -14.76 -5.34 11.16
N TYR A 105 -14.37 -5.53 12.43
CA TYR A 105 -13.42 -4.67 13.12
C TYR A 105 -12.15 -5.47 13.44
N ALA A 106 -10.99 -4.87 13.17
CA ALA A 106 -9.70 -5.40 13.60
C ALA A 106 -8.91 -4.28 14.28
N GLN A 107 -8.55 -4.46 15.55
CA GLN A 107 -7.65 -3.56 16.28
C GLN A 107 -6.37 -4.31 16.60
N ILE A 108 -5.24 -3.70 16.28
CA ILE A 108 -3.90 -4.25 16.51
C ILE A 108 -3.08 -3.17 17.18
N ASP A 109 -2.77 -3.35 18.47
CA ASP A 109 -1.99 -2.37 19.25
C ASP A 109 -0.49 -2.40 18.91
N GLY A 110 -0.04 -3.45 18.26
CA GLY A 110 1.32 -3.61 17.75
C GLY A 110 1.41 -3.45 16.24
N ASN A 111 2.43 -4.06 15.65
CA ASN A 111 2.65 -4.03 14.21
C ASN A 111 1.76 -5.03 13.48
N SER A 112 1.23 -4.65 12.33
CA SER A 112 0.54 -5.52 11.39
C SER A 112 1.39 -5.75 10.14
N TYR A 113 1.61 -7.01 9.75
CA TYR A 113 2.36 -7.39 8.57
C TYR A 113 1.50 -8.25 7.65
N GLN A 114 1.36 -7.84 6.41
CA GLN A 114 0.72 -8.63 5.38
C GLN A 114 1.72 -8.87 4.24
N LYS A 115 1.98 -10.16 3.92
CA LYS A 115 2.84 -10.55 2.80
C LYS A 115 2.06 -11.46 1.86
N VAL A 116 1.87 -11.01 0.64
CA VAL A 116 1.17 -11.75 -0.41
C VAL A 116 2.15 -12.03 -1.55
N LYS A 117 2.31 -13.31 -1.94
CA LYS A 117 3.24 -13.70 -3.00
C LYS A 117 2.72 -13.39 -4.41
N LYS A 118 1.42 -13.21 -4.57
CA LYS A 118 0.79 -12.94 -5.87
C LYS A 118 0.12 -11.57 -5.83
N LYS A 119 -1.16 -11.48 -6.05
CA LYS A 119 -1.94 -10.25 -6.17
C LYS A 119 -2.72 -9.98 -4.89
N THR A 120 -2.70 -8.75 -4.41
CA THR A 120 -3.67 -8.24 -3.44
C THR A 120 -4.66 -7.33 -4.16
N THR A 121 -5.94 -7.49 -3.87
CA THR A 121 -7.00 -6.61 -4.37
C THR A 121 -7.80 -6.10 -3.18
N ILE A 122 -7.93 -4.78 -3.07
CA ILE A 122 -8.79 -4.12 -2.09
C ILE A 122 -9.84 -3.38 -2.90
N GLN A 123 -11.12 -3.67 -2.65
CA GLN A 123 -12.23 -3.06 -3.37
C GLN A 123 -13.29 -2.63 -2.38
N SER A 124 -13.76 -1.40 -2.50
CA SER A 124 -14.88 -0.85 -1.76
C SER A 124 -15.89 -0.27 -2.75
N LYS A 125 -17.17 -0.33 -2.43
CA LYS A 125 -18.21 0.37 -3.16
C LYS A 125 -18.19 1.88 -2.87
N ASP A 126 -17.85 2.21 -1.64
CA ASP A 126 -17.77 3.60 -1.18
C ASP A 126 -16.29 4.03 -1.07
N ASN A 127 -15.88 4.65 0.03
CA ASN A 127 -14.53 5.16 0.20
C ASN A 127 -13.57 4.08 0.71
N ILE A 128 -12.30 4.24 0.36
CA ILE A 128 -11.16 3.60 1.02
C ILE A 128 -10.36 4.73 1.66
N GLU A 129 -10.27 4.75 2.99
CA GLU A 129 -9.49 5.72 3.74
C GLU A 129 -8.23 5.06 4.30
N ILE A 130 -7.07 5.70 4.07
CA ILE A 130 -5.79 5.31 4.63
C ILE A 130 -5.22 6.53 5.33
N SER A 131 -5.08 6.47 6.65
CA SER A 131 -4.60 7.57 7.47
C SER A 131 -3.47 7.11 8.38
N THR A 132 -2.45 7.95 8.59
CA THR A 132 -1.34 7.73 9.50
C THR A 132 -0.81 9.06 10.00
N ASP A 133 -0.24 9.08 11.21
CA ASP A 133 0.52 10.23 11.73
C ASP A 133 1.97 10.27 11.19
N GLY A 134 2.43 9.21 10.54
CA GLY A 134 3.74 9.10 9.89
C GLY A 134 3.65 9.11 8.37
N ASP A 135 4.58 8.44 7.73
CA ASP A 135 4.67 8.37 6.26
C ASP A 135 3.82 7.24 5.68
N ILE A 136 3.37 7.42 4.45
CA ILE A 136 2.81 6.37 3.59
C ILE A 136 3.76 6.12 2.44
N ASP A 137 4.50 5.02 2.49
CA ASP A 137 5.43 4.63 1.44
C ASP A 137 4.74 3.70 0.42
N LEU A 138 4.64 4.15 -0.84
CA LEU A 138 4.18 3.35 -1.96
C LEU A 138 5.38 3.04 -2.87
N PHE A 139 5.80 1.79 -2.91
CA PHE A 139 6.96 1.36 -3.67
C PHE A 139 6.64 0.24 -4.67
N ALA A 140 6.98 0.46 -5.93
CA ALA A 140 6.88 -0.51 -7.01
C ALA A 140 8.29 -0.77 -7.58
N GLY A 141 8.94 -1.87 -7.15
CA GLY A 141 10.38 -2.11 -7.32
C GLY A 141 10.81 -3.01 -8.49
N GLY A 142 9.92 -3.37 -9.40
CA GLY A 142 10.27 -4.15 -10.60
C GLY A 142 10.82 -3.26 -11.73
N SER A 143 11.58 -3.82 -12.67
CA SER A 143 12.20 -3.08 -13.78
C SER A 143 11.21 -2.35 -14.72
N SER A 144 9.95 -2.76 -14.72
CA SER A 144 8.85 -2.12 -15.48
C SER A 144 7.64 -1.85 -14.61
N SER A 145 7.85 -1.64 -13.31
CA SER A 145 6.77 -1.43 -12.35
C SER A 145 6.30 0.01 -12.34
N THR A 146 5.01 0.22 -12.17
CA THR A 146 4.37 1.54 -12.09
C THR A 146 3.44 1.61 -10.89
N ILE A 147 3.28 2.82 -10.36
CA ILE A 147 2.21 3.17 -9.43
C ILE A 147 1.19 3.99 -10.23
N ASN A 148 0.01 3.44 -10.47
CA ASN A 148 -1.04 4.10 -11.23
C ASN A 148 -2.08 4.70 -10.27
N LEU A 149 -2.26 6.01 -10.35
CA LEU A 149 -3.34 6.73 -9.68
C LEU A 149 -4.32 7.20 -10.75
N THR A 150 -5.53 6.64 -10.77
CA THR A 150 -6.55 6.98 -11.75
C THR A 150 -7.81 7.40 -11.03
N ALA A 151 -8.32 8.57 -11.34
CA ALA A 151 -9.59 9.09 -10.86
C ALA A 151 -10.42 9.61 -12.04
N THR A 152 -11.74 9.52 -11.94
CA THR A 152 -12.66 10.02 -12.98
C THR A 152 -12.65 11.54 -13.06
N GLU A 153 -12.53 12.21 -11.91
CA GLU A 153 -12.55 13.67 -11.82
C GLU A 153 -11.15 14.23 -11.54
N ALA A 154 -10.56 13.96 -10.38
CA ALA A 154 -9.27 14.53 -10.00
C ALA A 154 -8.50 13.64 -9.02
N VAL A 155 -7.17 13.75 -9.06
CA VAL A 155 -6.26 13.35 -7.99
C VAL A 155 -5.79 14.63 -7.31
N ASN A 156 -6.24 14.86 -6.07
CA ASN A 156 -5.92 16.07 -5.31
C ASN A 156 -4.73 15.83 -4.39
N ILE A 157 -3.72 16.70 -4.46
CA ILE A 157 -2.55 16.69 -3.57
C ILE A 157 -2.49 18.06 -2.92
N HIS A 158 -2.63 18.12 -1.59
CA HIS A 158 -2.71 19.37 -0.81
C HIS A 158 -1.36 19.79 -0.21
N SER A 159 -0.25 19.25 -0.72
CA SER A 159 1.10 19.54 -0.28
C SER A 159 2.07 19.61 -1.46
N ASP A 160 3.35 19.78 -1.18
CA ASP A 160 4.38 19.80 -2.20
C ASP A 160 4.51 18.45 -2.91
N VAL A 161 4.78 18.50 -4.22
CA VAL A 161 5.07 17.32 -5.04
C VAL A 161 6.52 17.39 -5.52
N ASN A 162 7.36 16.49 -5.01
CA ASN A 162 8.75 16.39 -5.43
C ASN A 162 8.91 15.26 -6.47
N VAL A 163 9.31 15.61 -7.69
CA VAL A 163 9.56 14.67 -8.78
C VAL A 163 11.04 14.67 -9.10
N SER A 164 11.75 13.59 -8.76
CA SER A 164 13.17 13.42 -9.08
C SER A 164 13.45 12.98 -10.52
N GLY A 165 12.43 12.59 -11.26
CA GLY A 165 12.47 12.21 -12.67
C GLY A 165 11.78 13.25 -13.57
N SER A 166 11.05 12.77 -14.56
CA SER A 166 10.29 13.61 -15.48
C SER A 166 8.83 13.71 -15.08
N LEU A 167 8.27 14.91 -15.11
CA LEU A 167 6.83 15.14 -15.03
C LEU A 167 6.29 15.35 -16.46
N ASN A 168 5.51 14.39 -16.95
CA ASN A 168 4.91 14.44 -18.29
C ASN A 168 3.40 14.69 -18.18
N SER A 169 2.92 15.76 -18.82
CA SER A 169 1.50 16.07 -18.96
C SER A 169 1.11 16.04 -20.44
N ARG A 170 0.01 15.36 -20.77
CA ARG A 170 -0.51 15.31 -22.15
C ARG A 170 -1.38 16.52 -22.52
N GLN A 171 -1.87 17.25 -21.53
CA GLN A 171 -2.74 18.41 -21.76
C GLN A 171 -2.05 19.71 -21.34
N SER A 172 -2.02 20.01 -20.07
CA SER A 172 -1.45 21.25 -19.55
C SER A 172 -0.85 21.06 -18.16
N ILE A 173 0.12 21.91 -17.85
CA ILE A 173 0.58 22.15 -16.48
C ILE A 173 0.28 23.63 -16.23
N SER A 174 -0.62 23.93 -15.28
CA SER A 174 -0.96 25.29 -14.89
C SER A 174 -0.60 25.54 -13.44
N ALA A 175 -0.07 26.71 -13.14
CA ALA A 175 0.27 27.15 -11.80
C ALA A 175 -0.35 28.53 -11.55
N VAL A 176 -0.93 28.73 -10.35
CA VAL A 176 -1.50 30.02 -9.94
C VAL A 176 -0.41 31.04 -9.62
N GLN A 177 0.77 30.61 -9.19
CA GLN A 177 1.86 31.50 -8.81
C GLN A 177 3.04 31.44 -9.77
N ASN A 178 3.84 30.37 -9.73
CA ASN A 178 5.08 30.29 -10.49
C ASN A 178 5.29 28.92 -11.14
N VAL A 179 5.80 28.93 -12.38
CA VAL A 179 6.48 27.80 -13.00
C VAL A 179 7.93 28.20 -13.19
N SER A 180 8.86 27.54 -12.50
CA SER A 180 10.28 27.81 -12.65
C SER A 180 11.04 26.55 -13.09
N ALA A 181 11.99 26.70 -14.01
CA ALA A 181 12.85 25.64 -14.49
C ALA A 181 14.31 26.04 -14.34
N GLY A 182 15.12 25.22 -13.65
CA GLY A 182 16.54 25.50 -13.43
C GLY A 182 17.40 25.42 -14.69
N ILE A 183 16.98 24.67 -15.70
CA ILE A 183 17.76 24.44 -16.94
C ILE A 183 16.99 24.90 -18.18
N LYS A 184 15.81 24.35 -18.41
CA LYS A 184 15.03 24.65 -19.61
C LYS A 184 13.54 24.54 -19.37
N LEU A 185 12.79 25.58 -19.71
CA LEU A 185 11.36 25.55 -19.90
C LEU A 185 11.07 25.63 -21.40
N GLY A 186 10.63 24.54 -22.00
CA GLY A 186 10.35 24.45 -23.43
C GLY A 186 8.88 24.07 -23.69
N SER A 187 8.28 24.75 -24.65
CA SER A 187 6.92 24.47 -25.11
C SER A 187 6.88 24.52 -26.63
N LEU A 188 6.17 23.57 -27.25
CA LEU A 188 5.98 23.54 -28.70
C LEU A 188 4.99 24.63 -29.17
N LEU A 189 4.02 24.98 -28.34
CA LEU A 189 2.95 25.94 -28.64
C LEU A 189 3.14 27.31 -27.99
N GLY A 190 4.15 27.48 -27.13
CA GLY A 190 4.44 28.70 -26.42
C GLY A 190 4.37 28.56 -24.90
N VAL A 191 4.86 29.56 -24.21
CA VAL A 191 4.77 29.74 -22.76
C VAL A 191 3.85 30.95 -22.52
N ASP A 192 2.68 30.69 -21.98
CA ASP A 192 1.70 31.73 -21.63
C ASP A 192 1.72 31.99 -20.12
N THR A 193 2.00 33.22 -19.71
CA THR A 193 2.11 33.61 -18.29
C THR A 193 1.35 34.91 -18.04
N MET A 194 0.67 35.02 -16.90
CA MET A 194 0.04 36.25 -16.44
C MET A 194 1.03 37.21 -15.80
N GLY A 195 2.29 36.84 -15.64
CA GLY A 195 3.36 37.64 -15.06
C GLY A 195 4.58 37.72 -15.96
N PRO A 196 5.62 38.45 -15.54
CA PRO A 196 6.82 38.62 -16.34
C PRO A 196 7.60 37.34 -16.52
N ILE A 197 8.10 37.09 -17.72
CA ILE A 197 9.11 36.07 -17.99
C ILE A 197 10.46 36.66 -17.71
N THR A 198 11.16 36.16 -16.67
CA THR A 198 12.50 36.61 -16.32
C THR A 198 13.54 35.53 -16.64
N SER A 199 14.63 35.92 -17.28
CA SER A 199 15.77 35.04 -17.58
C SER A 199 17.04 35.71 -17.12
N ALA A 200 17.90 35.00 -16.41
CA ALA A 200 19.21 35.50 -15.95
C ALA A 200 20.23 35.60 -17.08
N ILE A 201 20.02 34.92 -18.20
CA ILE A 201 21.00 34.90 -19.32
C ILE A 201 20.39 35.50 -20.59
N SER A 202 19.39 34.87 -21.18
CA SER A 202 18.74 35.39 -22.38
C SER A 202 17.40 34.70 -22.68
N VAL A 203 16.53 35.42 -23.38
CA VAL A 203 15.33 34.86 -24.00
C VAL A 203 15.59 34.68 -25.48
N PHE A 204 15.68 33.44 -25.94
CA PHE A 204 15.76 33.10 -27.36
C PHE A 204 14.38 32.70 -27.88
N ALA A 205 13.81 33.57 -28.69
CA ALA A 205 12.55 33.31 -29.38
C ALA A 205 12.63 33.81 -30.83
N PRO A 206 12.05 33.12 -31.79
CA PRO A 206 11.96 33.59 -33.15
C PRO A 206 11.29 34.96 -33.26
N MET A 207 10.34 35.20 -32.39
CA MET A 207 9.67 36.49 -32.25
C MET A 207 9.27 36.71 -30.79
N VAL A 208 9.58 37.89 -30.26
CA VAL A 208 9.10 38.37 -28.97
C VAL A 208 8.18 39.55 -29.25
N SER A 209 6.94 39.49 -28.83
CA SER A 209 5.95 40.55 -29.01
C SER A 209 5.15 40.78 -27.73
N ASP A 210 4.73 41.98 -27.53
CA ASP A 210 3.81 42.40 -26.48
C ASP A 210 2.58 43.12 -27.10
N ILE A 211 1.73 43.72 -26.26
CA ILE A 211 0.57 44.48 -26.73
C ILE A 211 0.99 45.67 -27.64
N GLY A 212 2.19 46.18 -27.51
CA GLY A 212 2.75 47.29 -28.29
C GLY A 212 3.40 46.86 -29.62
N GLY A 213 3.58 45.55 -29.85
CA GLY A 213 4.16 45.05 -31.08
C GLY A 213 5.29 44.03 -30.86
N SER A 214 5.99 43.63 -31.91
CA SER A 214 7.13 42.73 -31.81
C SER A 214 8.44 43.52 -31.58
N MET A 215 9.36 42.93 -30.82
CA MET A 215 10.71 43.47 -30.67
C MET A 215 11.42 43.64 -32.04
N MET A 216 11.15 42.74 -32.99
CA MET A 216 11.64 42.90 -34.37
C MET A 216 11.09 44.17 -35.03
N GLY A 217 9.80 44.47 -34.83
CA GLY A 217 9.20 45.72 -35.30
C GLY A 217 9.79 46.94 -34.66
N MET A 218 10.03 46.92 -33.35
CA MET A 218 10.72 48.04 -32.65
C MET A 218 12.15 48.26 -33.15
N ARG A 219 12.91 47.19 -33.41
CA ARG A 219 14.24 47.27 -33.99
C ARG A 219 14.21 47.90 -35.39
N LEU A 220 13.28 47.48 -36.25
CA LEU A 220 13.11 48.09 -37.58
C LEU A 220 12.79 49.58 -37.50
N VAL A 221 11.90 50.00 -36.60
CA VAL A 221 11.59 51.41 -36.37
C VAL A 221 12.81 52.13 -35.86
N TYR A 222 13.58 51.57 -34.93
CA TYR A 222 14.79 52.18 -34.39
C TYR A 222 15.89 52.31 -35.45
N ASP A 223 16.17 51.27 -36.22
CA ASP A 223 17.24 51.22 -37.21
C ASP A 223 16.98 52.14 -38.39
N PHE A 224 15.72 52.39 -38.73
CA PHE A 224 15.36 53.21 -39.89
C PHE A 224 14.75 54.58 -39.54
N HIS A 225 14.58 54.92 -38.24
CA HIS A 225 14.06 56.24 -37.89
C HIS A 225 15.05 57.35 -38.18
N LYS A 226 14.51 58.51 -38.48
CA LYS A 226 15.32 59.76 -38.77
C LYS A 226 14.86 60.85 -37.90
N HIS A 227 15.80 61.73 -37.52
CA HIS A 227 15.48 62.96 -36.77
C HIS A 227 15.47 64.11 -37.71
N PRO A 228 14.49 65.02 -37.65
CA PRO A 228 14.54 66.26 -38.37
C PRO A 228 15.60 67.14 -37.73
N THR A 229 16.41 67.78 -38.60
CA THR A 229 17.39 68.78 -38.20
C THR A 229 17.22 69.99 -39.05
N THR A 230 17.84 71.13 -38.67
CA THR A 230 17.81 72.38 -39.46
C THR A 230 18.53 72.26 -40.80
N LYS A 231 19.29 71.20 -41.03
CA LYS A 231 20.01 70.90 -42.28
C LYS A 231 19.41 69.75 -43.10
N GLY A 232 18.20 69.25 -42.69
CA GLY A 232 17.56 68.09 -43.29
C GLY A 232 17.56 66.86 -42.34
N PRO A 233 16.86 65.74 -42.71
CA PRO A 233 16.79 64.52 -41.87
C PRO A 233 18.15 63.83 -41.72
N THR A 234 18.47 63.34 -40.52
CA THR A 234 19.67 62.57 -40.27
C THR A 234 19.67 61.22 -41.07
N GLY A 235 20.82 60.70 -41.34
CA GLY A 235 20.94 59.35 -41.86
C GLY A 235 20.41 58.28 -40.85
N ILE A 236 20.24 57.07 -41.31
CA ILE A 236 19.93 55.89 -40.43
C ILE A 236 21.15 55.65 -39.49
N PRO A 237 20.92 55.04 -38.33
CA PRO A 237 22.02 54.68 -37.42
C PRO A 237 23.06 53.76 -38.11
N PHE A 238 24.34 53.99 -37.79
CA PHE A 238 25.45 53.25 -38.39
C PHE A 238 25.50 51.78 -37.94
N THR A 239 24.88 51.45 -36.80
CA THR A 239 24.89 50.10 -36.24
C THR A 239 23.45 49.63 -36.13
N LEU A 240 23.13 48.53 -36.80
CA LEU A 240 21.85 47.82 -36.65
C LEU A 240 21.82 47.09 -35.29
N MET A 241 20.70 47.15 -34.60
CA MET A 241 20.51 46.48 -33.31
C MET A 241 20.02 45.04 -33.47
#